data_9895bd00dc8b58ed10d5d2b7ae9f3699
#
_entry.id   9895bd00dc8b58ed10d5d2b7ae9f3699
#
_cell.length_a   1.000
_cell.length_b   1.000
_cell.length_c   1.000
_cell.angle_alpha   90.00
_cell.angle_beta   90.00
_cell.angle_gamma   90.00
#
_symmetry.space_group_name_H-M   'P 1'
#
loop_
_entity.id
_entity.type
_entity.pdbx_description
1 polymer ?
#
loop_
_entity_poly.entity_id
_entity_poly.type
_entity_poly.pdbx_seq_one_letter_code
_entity_poly.pdbx_strand_id
1 'polypeptide(L)'
;MKVYRRATGLAVLVLLAFCSSLSARDLNQDEALALRQQGVILPLEQLLQQAMARHPGSRLLEAELEKKHGQYAYEVELVTTEGVVREIKLDATSGALIKDEED
;
A
#
# COMPACT_ATOMS: atom_id res chain seq x y z
N MET A 1 30.59 -5.62 29.14
CA MET A 1 29.19 -6.03 29.29
C MET A 1 28.22 -5.12 28.57
N LYS A 2 28.25 -3.84 28.89
CA LYS A 2 27.38 -2.88 28.22
C LYS A 2 27.64 -2.81 26.72
N VAL A 3 28.90 -2.98 26.33
CA VAL A 3 29.29 -2.94 24.93
C VAL A 3 28.64 -4.08 24.12
N TYR A 4 28.56 -5.26 24.71
CA TYR A 4 27.96 -6.40 24.02
C TYR A 4 26.49 -6.16 23.73
N ARG A 5 25.76 -5.62 24.68
CA ARG A 5 24.33 -5.36 24.48
C ARG A 5 24.11 -4.35 23.37
N ARG A 6 24.93 -3.30 23.31
CA ARG A 6 24.79 -2.32 22.25
C ARG A 6 25.09 -2.91 20.89
N ALA A 7 26.15 -3.70 20.80
CA ALA A 7 26.51 -4.33 19.53
C ALA A 7 25.39 -5.24 19.03
N THR A 8 24.80 -6.01 19.95
CA THR A 8 23.69 -6.89 19.59
C THR A 8 22.49 -6.10 19.09
N GLY A 9 22.16 -5.00 19.79
CA GLY A 9 21.04 -4.17 19.39
C GLY A 9 21.23 -3.54 18.02
N LEU A 10 22.45 -3.09 17.73
CA LEU A 10 22.74 -2.51 16.43
C LEU A 10 22.61 -3.55 15.32
N ALA A 11 23.08 -4.77 15.54
CA ALA A 11 22.98 -5.83 14.55
C ALA A 11 21.53 -6.13 14.21
N VAL A 12 20.67 -6.21 15.20
CA VAL A 12 19.24 -6.46 14.99
C VAL A 12 18.61 -5.35 14.19
N LEU A 13 18.92 -4.10 14.52
CA LEU A 13 18.36 -2.95 13.82
C LEU A 13 18.76 -2.95 12.33
N VAL A 14 20.00 -3.27 12.05
CA VAL A 14 20.48 -3.34 10.67
C VAL A 14 19.72 -4.39 9.88
N LEU A 15 19.49 -5.55 10.48
CA LEU A 15 18.75 -6.64 9.82
C LEU A 15 17.32 -6.22 9.50
N LEU A 16 16.65 -5.56 10.44
CA LEU A 16 15.28 -5.09 10.22
C LEU A 16 15.22 -4.07 9.09
N ALA A 17 16.15 -3.12 9.07
CA ALA A 17 16.20 -2.12 8.02
C ALA A 17 16.41 -2.76 6.65
N PHE A 18 17.28 -3.75 6.57
CA PHE A 18 17.54 -4.45 5.32
C PHE A 18 16.30 -5.19 4.82
N CYS A 19 15.60 -5.90 5.70
CA CYS A 19 14.39 -6.61 5.33
C CYS A 19 13.31 -5.65 4.85
N SER A 20 13.18 -4.48 5.49
CA SER A 20 12.19 -3.48 5.09
C SER A 20 12.47 -2.96 3.68
N SER A 21 13.73 -2.81 3.30
CA SER A 21 14.09 -2.28 1.98
C SER A 21 13.76 -3.24 0.85
N LEU A 22 13.53 -4.53 1.14
CA LEU A 22 13.17 -5.53 0.13
C LEU A 22 11.67 -5.65 -0.08
N SER A 23 10.86 -4.97 0.70
CA SER A 23 9.40 -5.02 0.56
C SER A 23 8.92 -4.03 -0.50
N ALA A 24 7.62 -3.78 -0.54
CA ALA A 24 7.01 -2.88 -1.50
C ALA A 24 7.52 -1.43 -1.33
N ARG A 25 7.49 -0.69 -2.42
CA ARG A 25 7.86 0.72 -2.46
C ARG A 25 6.65 1.56 -2.84
N ASP A 26 6.37 2.59 -2.05
CA ASP A 26 5.35 3.57 -2.37
C ASP A 26 5.85 4.50 -3.46
N LEU A 27 4.93 4.88 -4.36
CA LEU A 27 5.24 5.76 -5.48
C LEU A 27 4.76 7.17 -5.18
N ASN A 28 5.54 8.16 -5.62
CA ASN A 28 5.12 9.55 -5.48
C ASN A 28 4.14 9.96 -6.59
N GLN A 29 3.59 11.16 -6.49
CA GLN A 29 2.60 11.65 -7.43
C GLN A 29 3.11 11.77 -8.86
N ASP A 30 4.36 12.17 -9.03
CA ASP A 30 4.96 12.30 -10.37
C ASP A 30 5.08 10.95 -11.04
N GLU A 31 5.51 9.95 -10.30
CA GLU A 31 5.61 8.59 -10.82
C GLU A 31 4.23 8.04 -11.19
N ALA A 32 3.24 8.25 -10.34
CA ALA A 32 1.88 7.80 -10.59
C ALA A 32 1.30 8.45 -11.83
N LEU A 33 1.50 9.76 -11.99
CA LEU A 33 1.03 10.48 -13.16
C LEU A 33 1.66 9.95 -14.44
N ALA A 34 2.96 9.72 -14.43
CA ALA A 34 3.67 9.19 -15.59
C ALA A 34 3.13 7.82 -15.99
N LEU A 35 2.90 6.93 -15.03
CA LEU A 35 2.36 5.59 -15.29
C LEU A 35 0.96 5.66 -15.85
N ARG A 36 0.13 6.56 -15.34
CA ARG A 36 -1.23 6.77 -15.84
C ARG A 36 -1.21 7.27 -17.28
N GLN A 37 -0.35 8.25 -17.59
CA GLN A 37 -0.24 8.82 -18.93
C GLN A 37 0.26 7.79 -19.92
N GLN A 38 1.10 6.86 -19.50
CA GLN A 38 1.61 5.78 -20.33
C GLN A 38 0.62 4.62 -20.46
N GLY A 39 -0.50 4.66 -19.74
CA GLY A 39 -1.47 3.58 -19.77
C GLY A 39 -1.05 2.33 -19.01
N VAL A 40 -0.03 2.43 -18.15
CA VAL A 40 0.43 1.30 -17.35
C VAL A 40 -0.53 1.01 -16.19
N ILE A 41 -1.12 2.05 -15.64
CA ILE A 41 -2.12 1.92 -14.57
C ILE A 41 -3.40 2.62 -14.96
N LEU A 42 -4.51 2.19 -14.34
CA LEU A 42 -5.80 2.84 -14.49
C LEU A 42 -5.80 4.19 -13.76
N PRO A 43 -6.74 5.07 -14.10
CA PRO A 43 -6.89 6.32 -13.35
C PRO A 43 -7.11 6.02 -11.87
N LEU A 44 -6.39 6.72 -10.99
CA LEU A 44 -6.45 6.47 -9.56
C LEU A 44 -7.84 6.76 -9.00
N GLU A 45 -8.56 7.73 -9.57
CA GLU A 45 -9.93 8.03 -9.16
C GLU A 45 -10.85 6.83 -9.39
N GLN A 46 -10.66 6.13 -10.49
CA GLN A 46 -11.44 4.93 -10.80
C GLN A 46 -11.13 3.82 -9.80
N LEU A 47 -9.86 3.61 -9.50
CA LEU A 47 -9.43 2.59 -8.53
C LEU A 47 -9.98 2.91 -7.14
N LEU A 48 -9.94 4.17 -6.74
CA LEU A 48 -10.48 4.59 -5.47
C LEU A 48 -11.98 4.33 -5.39
N GLN A 49 -12.72 4.67 -6.44
CA GLN A 49 -14.15 4.41 -6.48
C GLN A 49 -14.47 2.93 -6.38
N GLN A 50 -13.70 2.09 -7.05
CA GLN A 50 -13.89 0.65 -6.98
C GLN A 50 -13.67 0.12 -5.56
N ALA A 51 -12.62 0.61 -4.89
CA ALA A 51 -12.33 0.19 -3.52
C ALA A 51 -13.44 0.64 -2.56
N MET A 52 -13.85 1.90 -2.65
CA MET A 52 -14.88 2.44 -1.76
C MET A 52 -16.25 1.80 -1.98
N ALA A 53 -16.55 1.40 -3.21
CA ALA A 53 -17.83 0.77 -3.54
C ALA A 53 -18.00 -0.60 -2.87
N ARG A 54 -16.93 -1.23 -2.43
CA ARG A 54 -17.02 -2.51 -1.73
C ARG A 54 -17.64 -2.36 -0.34
N HIS A 55 -17.56 -1.18 0.24
CA HIS A 55 -18.13 -0.88 1.56
C HIS A 55 -18.86 0.46 1.48
N PRO A 56 -20.11 0.44 0.99
CA PRO A 56 -20.87 1.67 0.81
C PRO A 56 -21.00 2.47 2.10
N GLY A 57 -20.85 3.79 2.00
CA GLY A 57 -20.92 4.68 3.16
C GLY A 57 -19.63 4.77 3.96
N SER A 58 -18.58 4.05 3.55
CA SER A 58 -17.29 4.09 4.23
C SER A 58 -16.59 5.44 4.00
N ARG A 59 -15.61 5.70 4.87
CA ARG A 59 -14.81 6.92 4.79
C ARG A 59 -13.35 6.56 4.52
N LEU A 60 -12.75 7.25 3.58
CA LEU A 60 -11.35 7.04 3.23
C LEU A 60 -10.43 7.51 4.37
N LEU A 61 -9.49 6.68 4.75
CA LEU A 61 -8.43 7.03 5.70
C LEU A 61 -7.11 7.29 4.98
N GLU A 62 -6.74 6.42 4.05
CA GLU A 62 -5.47 6.54 3.36
C GLU A 62 -5.54 5.79 2.03
N ALA A 63 -4.78 6.27 1.05
CA ALA A 63 -4.66 5.60 -0.24
C ALA A 63 -3.23 5.73 -0.75
N GLU A 64 -2.66 4.63 -1.23
CA GLU A 64 -1.28 4.60 -1.70
C GLU A 64 -1.16 3.75 -2.95
N LEU A 65 -0.32 4.18 -3.87
CA LEU A 65 0.10 3.37 -5.02
C LEU A 65 1.47 2.79 -4.68
N GLU A 66 1.61 1.49 -4.81
CA GLU A 66 2.87 0.82 -4.52
C GLU A 66 3.33 -0.07 -5.66
N LYS A 67 4.62 -0.36 -5.69
CA LYS A 67 5.20 -1.28 -6.64
C LYS A 67 5.89 -2.41 -5.88
N LYS A 68 5.54 -3.65 -6.21
CA LYS A 68 6.11 -4.84 -5.59
C LYS A 68 6.28 -5.93 -6.63
N HIS A 69 7.49 -6.47 -6.75
CA HIS A 69 7.79 -7.53 -7.71
C HIS A 69 7.38 -7.17 -9.14
N GLY A 70 7.60 -5.90 -9.52
CA GLY A 70 7.27 -5.43 -10.86
C GLY A 70 5.79 -5.17 -11.11
N GLN A 71 4.94 -5.37 -10.11
CA GLN A 71 3.50 -5.11 -10.22
C GLN A 71 3.12 -3.85 -9.47
N TYR A 72 2.10 -3.16 -10.01
CA TYR A 72 1.55 -1.97 -9.37
C TYR A 72 0.26 -2.32 -8.67
N ALA A 73 0.14 -1.91 -7.41
CA ALA A 73 -1.05 -2.15 -6.61
C ALA A 73 -1.50 -0.85 -5.95
N TYR A 74 -2.81 -0.69 -5.85
CA TYR A 74 -3.41 0.46 -5.19
C TYR A 74 -4.02 -0.02 -3.88
N GLU A 75 -3.55 0.53 -2.77
CA GLU A 75 -3.97 0.12 -1.44
C GLU A 75 -4.78 1.24 -0.81
N VAL A 76 -5.99 0.91 -0.38
CA VAL A 76 -6.93 1.84 0.23
C VAL A 76 -7.27 1.36 1.63
N GLU A 77 -7.09 2.23 2.60
CA GLU A 77 -7.55 2.00 3.97
C GLU A 77 -8.78 2.85 4.21
N LEU A 78 -9.84 2.22 4.67
CA LEU A 78 -11.10 2.90 4.92
C LEU A 78 -11.71 2.44 6.25
N VAL A 79 -12.66 3.23 6.75
CA VAL A 79 -13.45 2.85 7.92
C VAL A 79 -14.90 2.72 7.49
N THR A 80 -15.51 1.57 7.83
CA THR A 80 -16.89 1.27 7.46
C THR A 80 -17.87 2.03 8.34
N THR A 81 -19.15 1.98 7.98
CA THR A 81 -20.22 2.59 8.79
C THR A 81 -20.31 1.96 10.18
N GLU A 82 -19.85 0.72 10.33
CA GLU A 82 -19.80 0.04 11.63
C GLU A 82 -18.54 0.37 12.44
N GLY A 83 -17.66 1.21 11.90
CA GLY A 83 -16.43 1.58 12.58
C GLY A 83 -15.28 0.61 12.40
N VAL A 84 -15.37 -0.30 11.44
CA VAL A 84 -14.33 -1.28 11.18
C VAL A 84 -13.34 -0.73 10.15
N VAL A 85 -12.06 -0.80 10.46
CA VAL A 85 -11.00 -0.39 9.51
C VAL A 85 -10.69 -1.56 8.61
N ARG A 86 -10.74 -1.33 7.30
CA ARG A 86 -10.48 -2.36 6.30
C ARG A 86 -9.42 -1.89 5.33
N GLU A 87 -8.67 -2.84 4.84
CA GLU A 87 -7.63 -2.62 3.83
C GLU A 87 -8.05 -3.31 2.55
N ILE A 88 -8.13 -2.53 1.47
CA ILE A 88 -8.52 -3.01 0.16
C ILE A 88 -7.34 -2.79 -0.78
N LYS A 89 -6.90 -3.84 -1.45
CA LYS A 89 -5.81 -3.76 -2.41
C LYS A 89 -6.32 -4.18 -3.77
N LEU A 90 -6.10 -3.33 -4.77
CA LEU A 90 -6.45 -3.59 -6.15
C LEU A 90 -5.20 -3.65 -6.99
N ASP A 91 -5.21 -4.50 -8.01
CA ASP A 91 -4.19 -4.43 -9.06
C ASP A 91 -4.38 -3.11 -9.80
N ALA A 92 -3.35 -2.28 -9.86
CA ALA A 92 -3.49 -0.94 -10.42
C ALA A 92 -3.57 -0.94 -11.94
N THR A 93 -3.13 -2.01 -12.59
CA THR A 93 -3.19 -2.14 -14.05
C THR A 93 -4.55 -2.63 -14.52
N SER A 94 -5.13 -3.61 -13.86
CA SER A 94 -6.39 -4.23 -14.28
C SER A 94 -7.59 -3.81 -13.45
N GLY A 95 -7.38 -3.31 -12.23
CA GLY A 95 -8.46 -3.03 -11.29
C GLY A 95 -8.96 -4.26 -10.53
N ALA A 96 -8.32 -5.40 -10.73
CA ALA A 96 -8.75 -6.64 -10.07
C ALA A 96 -8.51 -6.58 -8.56
N LEU A 97 -9.42 -7.15 -7.80
CA LEU A 97 -9.29 -7.22 -6.36
C LEU A 97 -8.17 -8.18 -5.96
N ILE A 98 -7.23 -7.72 -5.16
CA ILE A 98 -6.19 -8.57 -4.59
C ILE A 98 -6.56 -8.94 -3.15
N LYS A 99 -7.05 -7.98 -2.38
CA LYS A 99 -7.30 -8.18 -0.96
C LYS A 99 -8.40 -7.24 -0.48
N ASP A 100 -9.27 -7.75 0.38
CA ASP A 100 -10.27 -6.95 1.11
C ASP A 100 -10.42 -7.60 2.47
N GLU A 101 -9.76 -7.05 3.47
CA GLU A 101 -9.76 -7.65 4.80
C GLU A 101 -9.73 -6.61 5.90
N GLU A 102 -10.12 -7.03 7.10
CA GLU A 102 -10.07 -6.18 8.27
C GLU A 102 -8.62 -5.94 8.66
N ASP A 103 -8.31 -4.70 8.93
CA ASP A 103 -6.95 -4.27 9.27
C ASP A 103 -6.60 -4.60 10.73
#